data_781f17eb56ff0327a31d507f3f9776e3
#
_entry.id   781f17eb56ff0327a31d507f3f9776e3
#
_cell.length_a   1.000
_cell.length_b   1.000
_cell.length_c   1.000
_cell.angle_alpha   90.00
_cell.angle_beta   90.00
_cell.angle_gamma   90.00
#
_symmetry.space_group_name_H-M   'P 1'
#
loop_
_entity.id
_entity.type
_entity.pdbx_description
1 polymer ?
#
loop_
_entity_poly.entity_id
_entity_poly.type
_entity_poly.pdbx_seq_one_letter_code
_entity_poly.pdbx_strand_id
1 'polypeptide(L)'
;MIIAVDVVNRKKLILVKQMYQRALTQSFTRHSPVLRIFSVIGFDLANETVLKAVVSALNPAKNLANDFQGVLSQAEAEITAKGLTIPDKVKIQHVRTLRNDAQHKAKYPSDVDVNDCRTYTRDFLAQTFQDVWGEPFDSFSLVDAIQNSVALKHLKEAETDLSNSDYVQVVAKSIAVFKLMIGNIADSFTESISYWVNAIVVTETFKKEYPNENIFQA
;
A
#
# COMPACT_ATOMS: atom_id res chain seq x y z
N MET A 1 -14.33 3.51 -23.13
CA MET A 1 -15.00 2.24 -22.74
C MET A 1 -14.51 1.91 -21.35
N ILE A 2 -15.36 1.98 -20.39
CA ILE A 2 -15.03 1.70 -18.97
C ILE A 2 -15.11 0.19 -18.76
N ILE A 3 -14.08 -0.40 -18.17
CA ILE A 3 -14.09 -1.82 -17.80
C ILE A 3 -14.74 -1.95 -16.44
N ALA A 4 -15.71 -2.83 -16.30
CA ALA A 4 -16.28 -3.15 -14.98
C ALA A 4 -15.19 -3.71 -14.05
N VAL A 5 -15.11 -3.17 -12.84
CA VAL A 5 -14.18 -3.66 -11.83
C VAL A 5 -14.74 -4.94 -11.22
N ASP A 6 -14.28 -6.08 -11.70
CA ASP A 6 -14.55 -7.38 -11.09
C ASP A 6 -13.75 -7.56 -9.78
N VAL A 7 -14.04 -8.63 -9.05
CA VAL A 7 -13.38 -8.94 -7.76
C VAL A 7 -11.86 -9.08 -7.89
N VAL A 8 -11.37 -9.63 -9.01
CA VAL A 8 -9.93 -9.87 -9.23
C VAL A 8 -9.22 -8.55 -9.50
N ASN A 9 -9.79 -7.72 -10.38
CA ASN A 9 -9.26 -6.39 -10.67
C ASN A 9 -9.33 -5.49 -9.43
N ARG A 10 -10.43 -5.53 -8.66
CA ARG A 10 -10.54 -4.76 -7.42
C ARG A 10 -9.40 -5.05 -6.44
N LYS A 11 -9.04 -6.32 -6.23
CA LYS A 11 -7.89 -6.69 -5.38
C LYS A 11 -6.57 -6.11 -5.89
N LYS A 12 -6.33 -6.14 -7.20
CA LYS A 12 -5.12 -5.54 -7.81
C LYS A 12 -5.08 -4.03 -7.60
N LEU A 13 -6.20 -3.34 -7.78
CA LEU A 13 -6.30 -1.88 -7.61
C LEU A 13 -6.11 -1.47 -6.14
N ILE A 14 -6.65 -2.24 -5.19
CA ILE A 14 -6.40 -2.06 -3.76
C ILE A 14 -4.91 -2.23 -3.45
N LEU A 15 -4.25 -3.24 -4.03
CA LEU A 15 -2.80 -3.43 -3.87
C LEU A 15 -2.00 -2.22 -4.38
N VAL A 16 -2.36 -1.67 -5.55
CA VAL A 16 -1.75 -0.44 -6.08
C VAL A 16 -1.91 0.71 -5.07
N LYS A 17 -3.11 0.89 -4.52
CA LYS A 17 -3.37 1.92 -3.51
C LYS A 17 -2.55 1.71 -2.23
N GLN A 18 -2.42 0.47 -1.77
CA GLN A 18 -1.57 0.14 -0.60
C GLN A 18 -0.10 0.49 -0.84
N MET A 19 0.43 0.16 -2.02
CA MET A 19 1.81 0.49 -2.39
C MET A 19 2.03 2.00 -2.41
N TYR A 20 1.11 2.75 -3.04
CA TYR A 20 1.17 4.21 -3.06
C TYR A 20 1.10 4.81 -1.65
N GLN A 21 0.16 4.37 -0.81
CA GLN A 21 -0.01 4.86 0.56
C GLN A 21 1.23 4.59 1.42
N ARG A 22 1.84 3.42 1.28
CA ARG A 22 3.07 3.08 1.97
C ARG A 22 4.23 3.98 1.54
N ALA A 23 4.40 4.19 0.23
CA ALA A 23 5.40 5.10 -0.31
C ALA A 23 5.16 6.55 0.17
N LEU A 24 3.89 6.98 0.20
CA LEU A 24 3.47 8.28 0.70
C LEU A 24 3.87 8.47 2.17
N THR A 25 3.58 7.49 3.03
CA THR A 25 3.96 7.55 4.45
C THR A 25 5.48 7.69 4.61
N GLN A 26 6.26 6.93 3.85
CA GLN A 26 7.72 7.01 3.87
C GLN A 26 8.24 8.35 3.37
N SER A 27 7.54 8.99 2.40
CA SER A 27 7.94 10.27 1.80
C SER A 27 7.89 11.45 2.77
N PHE A 28 7.10 11.36 3.83
CA PHE A 28 7.02 12.42 4.85
C PHE A 28 8.18 12.38 5.86
N THR A 29 9.00 11.36 5.86
CA THR A 29 10.13 11.22 6.80
C THR A 29 11.38 11.90 6.22
N ARG A 30 11.38 13.24 6.24
CA ARG A 30 12.36 14.10 5.56
C ARG A 30 13.84 13.88 5.96
N HIS A 31 14.10 13.34 7.15
CA HIS A 31 15.44 13.22 7.70
C HIS A 31 16.15 11.90 7.40
N SER A 32 15.49 10.94 6.76
CA SER A 32 16.08 9.63 6.46
C SER A 32 16.32 9.44 4.95
N PRO A 33 17.57 9.50 4.47
CA PRO A 33 17.90 9.20 3.08
C PRO A 33 17.40 7.82 2.64
N VAL A 34 17.44 6.84 3.55
CA VAL A 34 16.97 5.47 3.30
C VAL A 34 15.47 5.43 3.05
N LEU A 35 14.68 6.15 3.84
CA LEU A 35 13.22 6.20 3.65
C LEU A 35 12.85 6.94 2.37
N ARG A 36 13.64 7.94 1.93
CA ARG A 36 13.49 8.56 0.61
C ARG A 36 13.69 7.56 -0.53
N ILE A 37 14.72 6.71 -0.43
CA ILE A 37 14.93 5.62 -1.40
C ILE A 37 13.73 4.68 -1.43
N PHE A 38 13.26 4.20 -0.28
CA PHE A 38 12.12 3.30 -0.22
C PHE A 38 10.83 3.94 -0.73
N SER A 39 10.63 5.25 -0.51
CA SER A 39 9.47 5.95 -1.05
C SER A 39 9.49 6.01 -2.59
N VAL A 40 10.63 6.34 -3.19
CA VAL A 40 10.79 6.36 -4.66
C VAL A 40 10.58 4.98 -5.26
N ILE A 41 11.14 3.93 -4.63
CA ILE A 41 10.92 2.53 -5.04
C ILE A 41 9.43 2.16 -4.94
N GLY A 42 8.77 2.56 -3.87
CA GLY A 42 7.35 2.28 -3.66
C GLY A 42 6.44 2.98 -4.66
N PHE A 43 6.73 4.23 -5.04
CA PHE A 43 6.01 4.94 -6.09
C PHE A 43 6.20 4.28 -7.46
N ASP A 44 7.42 3.91 -7.82
CA ASP A 44 7.70 3.18 -9.06
C ASP A 44 6.99 1.82 -9.10
N LEU A 45 6.98 1.10 -7.99
CA LEU A 45 6.28 -0.18 -7.87
C LEU A 45 4.76 -0.02 -8.04
N ALA A 46 4.16 1.04 -7.50
CA ALA A 46 2.74 1.34 -7.69
C ALA A 46 2.44 1.61 -9.18
N ASN A 47 3.29 2.39 -9.87
CA ASN A 47 3.17 2.66 -11.30
C ASN A 47 3.28 1.37 -12.13
N GLU A 48 4.26 0.53 -11.86
CA GLU A 48 4.44 -0.74 -12.59
C GLU A 48 3.26 -1.69 -12.33
N THR A 49 2.75 -1.74 -11.10
CA THR A 49 1.64 -2.62 -10.73
C THR A 49 0.34 -2.21 -11.39
N VAL A 50 0.03 -0.90 -11.49
CA VAL A 50 -1.17 -0.46 -12.19
C VAL A 50 -1.08 -0.71 -13.69
N LEU A 51 0.10 -0.54 -14.32
CA LEU A 51 0.29 -0.90 -15.73
C LEU A 51 0.04 -2.39 -15.98
N LYS A 52 0.52 -3.27 -15.10
CA LYS A 52 0.23 -4.72 -15.15
C LYS A 52 -1.26 -5.00 -14.97
N ALA A 53 -1.93 -4.27 -14.08
CA ALA A 53 -3.37 -4.40 -13.89
C ALA A 53 -4.14 -3.97 -15.15
N VAL A 54 -3.73 -2.90 -15.80
CA VAL A 54 -4.29 -2.43 -17.08
C VAL A 54 -4.17 -3.50 -18.16
N VAL A 55 -2.97 -4.04 -18.39
CA VAL A 55 -2.77 -5.12 -19.39
C VAL A 55 -3.65 -6.31 -19.07
N SER A 56 -3.67 -6.76 -17.82
CA SER A 56 -4.48 -7.92 -17.42
C SER A 56 -5.98 -7.69 -17.55
N ALA A 57 -6.45 -6.44 -17.35
CA ALA A 57 -7.86 -6.11 -17.47
C ALA A 57 -8.31 -5.98 -18.93
N LEU A 58 -7.45 -5.39 -19.79
CA LEU A 58 -7.77 -5.17 -21.20
C LEU A 58 -7.53 -6.41 -22.07
N ASN A 59 -6.54 -7.25 -21.69
CA ASN A 59 -6.16 -8.46 -22.41
C ASN A 59 -5.73 -9.57 -21.44
N PRO A 60 -6.69 -10.27 -20.80
CA PRO A 60 -6.39 -11.30 -19.79
C PRO A 60 -5.53 -12.47 -20.28
N ALA A 61 -5.51 -12.73 -21.60
CA ALA A 61 -4.72 -13.80 -22.19
C ALA A 61 -3.25 -13.41 -22.45
N LYS A 62 -2.91 -12.13 -22.30
CA LYS A 62 -1.57 -11.64 -22.62
C LYS A 62 -0.58 -11.97 -21.52
N ASN A 63 0.53 -12.59 -21.88
CA ASN A 63 1.65 -12.77 -20.96
C ASN A 63 2.30 -11.42 -20.66
N LEU A 64 2.42 -11.10 -19.37
CA LEU A 64 3.05 -9.86 -18.92
C LEU A 64 4.56 -9.90 -19.18
N ALA A 65 5.10 -8.79 -19.68
CA ALA A 65 6.54 -8.60 -19.77
C ALA A 65 7.20 -8.60 -18.38
N ASN A 66 8.46 -9.01 -18.33
CA ASN A 66 9.20 -9.11 -17.08
C ASN A 66 9.83 -7.78 -16.62
N ASP A 67 9.98 -6.83 -17.51
CA ASP A 67 10.59 -5.54 -17.25
C ASP A 67 9.60 -4.39 -17.42
N PHE A 68 9.90 -3.28 -16.77
CA PHE A 68 9.03 -2.10 -16.77
C PHE A 68 8.74 -1.56 -18.18
N GLN A 69 9.75 -1.49 -19.05
CA GLN A 69 9.58 -0.91 -20.39
C GLN A 69 8.67 -1.80 -21.26
N GLY A 70 8.82 -3.11 -21.13
CA GLY A 70 7.95 -4.08 -21.81
C GLY A 70 6.50 -3.96 -21.30
N VAL A 71 6.29 -3.87 -19.99
CA VAL A 71 4.96 -3.68 -19.40
C VAL A 71 4.34 -2.35 -19.84
N LEU A 72 5.11 -1.26 -19.83
CA LEU A 72 4.67 0.05 -20.30
C LEU A 72 4.23 0.02 -21.76
N SER A 73 5.03 -0.61 -22.63
CA SER A 73 4.71 -0.76 -24.06
C SER A 73 3.47 -1.63 -24.28
N GLN A 74 3.31 -2.69 -23.49
CA GLN A 74 2.10 -3.53 -23.52
C GLN A 74 0.86 -2.74 -23.10
N ALA A 75 0.93 -2.00 -21.99
CA ALA A 75 -0.17 -1.18 -21.51
C ALA A 75 -0.55 -0.08 -22.51
N GLU A 76 0.46 0.57 -23.10
CA GLU A 76 0.24 1.57 -24.15
C GLU A 76 -0.50 0.99 -25.38
N ALA A 77 -0.10 -0.19 -25.85
CA ALA A 77 -0.77 -0.84 -26.97
C ALA A 77 -2.23 -1.16 -26.66
N GLU A 78 -2.51 -1.73 -25.48
CA GLU A 78 -3.87 -2.09 -25.07
C GLU A 78 -4.77 -0.85 -24.84
N ILE A 79 -4.24 0.20 -24.23
CA ILE A 79 -4.94 1.48 -24.01
C ILE A 79 -5.23 2.19 -25.35
N THR A 80 -4.23 2.24 -26.25
CA THR A 80 -4.36 2.87 -27.56
C THR A 80 -5.39 2.14 -28.43
N ALA A 81 -5.47 0.82 -28.36
CA ALA A 81 -6.49 0.02 -29.04
C ALA A 81 -7.93 0.36 -28.56
N LYS A 82 -8.07 1.04 -27.42
CA LYS A 82 -9.35 1.55 -26.88
C LYS A 82 -9.58 3.05 -27.16
N GLY A 83 -8.70 3.68 -27.93
CA GLY A 83 -8.78 5.11 -28.24
C GLY A 83 -8.34 6.03 -27.09
N LEU A 84 -7.63 5.49 -26.10
CA LEU A 84 -7.09 6.23 -24.97
C LEU A 84 -5.56 6.35 -25.09
N THR A 85 -4.96 7.16 -24.22
CA THR A 85 -3.49 7.32 -24.13
C THR A 85 -3.03 7.07 -22.69
N ILE A 86 -1.79 6.60 -22.52
CA ILE A 86 -1.20 6.53 -21.19
C ILE A 86 -0.99 7.96 -20.67
N PRO A 87 -1.60 8.33 -19.54
CA PRO A 87 -1.40 9.65 -18.96
C PRO A 87 0.05 9.80 -18.48
N ASP A 88 0.59 11.02 -18.62
CA ASP A 88 1.88 11.42 -18.03
C ASP A 88 3.06 10.42 -18.21
N LYS A 89 3.12 9.71 -19.34
CA LYS A 89 4.13 8.68 -19.64
C LYS A 89 5.55 9.14 -19.32
N VAL A 90 5.92 10.36 -19.67
CA VAL A 90 7.26 10.93 -19.42
C VAL A 90 7.52 11.05 -17.93
N LYS A 91 6.52 11.44 -17.14
CA LYS A 91 6.65 11.61 -15.69
C LYS A 91 6.87 10.27 -14.99
N ILE A 92 6.14 9.22 -15.36
CA ILE A 92 6.36 7.89 -14.76
C ILE A 92 7.69 7.27 -15.18
N GLN A 93 8.19 7.56 -16.39
CA GLN A 93 9.54 7.19 -16.79
C GLN A 93 10.61 7.93 -16.00
N HIS A 94 10.35 9.18 -15.61
CA HIS A 94 11.24 9.93 -14.69
C HIS A 94 11.28 9.27 -13.30
N VAL A 95 10.13 8.87 -12.73
CA VAL A 95 10.07 8.11 -11.47
C VAL A 95 10.93 6.85 -11.58
N ARG A 96 10.80 6.10 -12.68
CA ARG A 96 11.63 4.91 -12.96
C ARG A 96 13.12 5.21 -13.01
N THR A 97 13.51 6.34 -13.61
CA THR A 97 14.92 6.77 -13.66
C THR A 97 15.45 7.05 -12.27
N LEU A 98 14.72 7.78 -11.44
CA LEU A 98 15.12 8.08 -10.05
C LEU A 98 15.24 6.80 -9.21
N ARG A 99 14.32 5.85 -9.38
CA ARG A 99 14.40 4.52 -8.75
C ARG A 99 15.66 3.76 -9.18
N ASN A 100 15.99 3.75 -10.46
CA ASN A 100 17.19 3.09 -10.97
C ASN A 100 18.47 3.74 -10.46
N ASP A 101 18.52 5.07 -10.40
CA ASP A 101 19.64 5.81 -9.83
C ASP A 101 19.84 5.48 -8.35
N ALA A 102 18.75 5.42 -7.59
CA ALA A 102 18.80 5.07 -6.18
C ALA A 102 19.26 3.64 -5.93
N GLN A 103 18.73 2.65 -6.68
CA GLN A 103 19.04 1.23 -6.48
C GLN A 103 20.39 0.79 -7.04
N HIS A 104 20.77 1.27 -8.22
CA HIS A 104 21.92 0.75 -8.96
C HIS A 104 23.13 1.66 -8.93
N LYS A 105 22.95 2.96 -8.62
CA LYS A 105 24.03 3.94 -8.58
C LYS A 105 24.26 4.53 -7.19
N ALA A 106 23.57 4.04 -6.17
CA ALA A 106 23.63 4.53 -4.79
C ALA A 106 23.41 6.06 -4.68
N LYS A 107 22.62 6.64 -5.57
CA LYS A 107 22.31 8.06 -5.57
C LYS A 107 21.10 8.32 -4.67
N TYR A 108 21.29 9.16 -3.66
CA TYR A 108 20.20 9.51 -2.74
C TYR A 108 19.24 10.52 -3.41
N PRO A 109 17.93 10.21 -3.48
CA PRO A 109 16.93 11.16 -3.95
C PRO A 109 16.86 12.39 -3.05
N SER A 110 16.76 13.58 -3.66
CA SER A 110 16.49 14.82 -2.94
C SER A 110 15.04 14.91 -2.48
N ASP A 111 14.69 15.86 -1.62
CA ASP A 111 13.31 16.13 -1.23
C ASP A 111 12.44 16.55 -2.43
N VAL A 112 13.04 17.22 -3.42
CA VAL A 112 12.37 17.59 -4.69
C VAL A 112 12.06 16.34 -5.49
N ASP A 113 13.03 15.43 -5.66
CA ASP A 113 12.83 14.18 -6.39
C ASP A 113 11.70 13.34 -5.78
N VAL A 114 11.65 13.24 -4.43
CA VAL A 114 10.59 12.51 -3.72
C VAL A 114 9.23 13.17 -3.90
N ASN A 115 9.17 14.51 -3.86
CA ASN A 115 7.94 15.25 -4.08
C ASN A 115 7.43 15.07 -5.51
N ASP A 116 8.33 15.11 -6.50
CA ASP A 116 7.99 14.87 -7.91
C ASP A 116 7.46 13.44 -8.10
N CYS A 117 8.14 12.44 -7.55
CA CYS A 117 7.66 11.05 -7.58
C CYS A 117 6.26 10.91 -7.00
N ARG A 118 6.00 11.55 -5.85
CA ARG A 118 4.69 11.55 -5.19
C ARG A 118 3.61 12.14 -6.09
N THR A 119 3.86 13.33 -6.64
CA THR A 119 2.90 14.06 -7.46
C THR A 119 2.64 13.32 -8.78
N TYR A 120 3.70 12.94 -9.48
CA TYR A 120 3.60 12.25 -10.77
C TYR A 120 2.88 10.91 -10.66
N THR A 121 3.22 10.13 -9.63
CA THR A 121 2.52 8.86 -9.37
C THR A 121 1.07 9.08 -9.02
N ARG A 122 0.75 10.09 -8.18
CA ARG A 122 -0.63 10.39 -7.79
C ARG A 122 -1.49 10.76 -9.00
N ASP A 123 -0.99 11.66 -9.84
CA ASP A 123 -1.71 12.13 -11.03
C ASP A 123 -1.90 10.98 -12.04
N PHE A 124 -0.85 10.20 -12.27
CA PHE A 124 -0.89 9.03 -13.15
C PHE A 124 -1.92 7.99 -12.68
N LEU A 125 -1.91 7.64 -11.39
CA LEU A 125 -2.87 6.68 -10.83
C LEU A 125 -4.28 7.22 -10.91
N ALA A 126 -4.52 8.48 -10.54
CA ALA A 126 -5.84 9.10 -10.59
C ALA A 126 -6.44 9.07 -12.00
N GLN A 127 -5.66 9.48 -12.99
CA GLN A 127 -6.13 9.50 -14.38
C GLN A 127 -6.30 8.08 -14.94
N THR A 128 -5.36 7.15 -14.67
CA THR A 128 -5.46 5.77 -15.15
C THR A 128 -6.68 5.05 -14.57
N PHE A 129 -6.99 5.23 -13.29
CA PHE A 129 -8.17 4.65 -12.65
C PHE A 129 -9.45 5.18 -13.28
N GLN A 130 -9.51 6.48 -13.54
CA GLN A 130 -10.67 7.11 -14.18
C GLN A 130 -10.83 6.65 -15.64
N ASP A 131 -9.76 6.61 -16.42
CA ASP A 131 -9.81 6.31 -17.85
C ASP A 131 -10.13 4.83 -18.13
N VAL A 132 -9.56 3.92 -17.36
CA VAL A 132 -9.68 2.48 -17.60
C VAL A 132 -10.88 1.88 -16.89
N TRP A 133 -11.12 2.24 -15.64
CA TRP A 133 -12.19 1.65 -14.82
C TRP A 133 -13.36 2.58 -14.53
N GLY A 134 -13.24 3.88 -14.83
CA GLY A 134 -14.29 4.88 -14.57
C GLY A 134 -14.49 5.19 -13.08
N GLU A 135 -13.57 4.74 -12.23
CA GLU A 135 -13.67 4.95 -10.78
C GLU A 135 -12.55 5.89 -10.28
N PRO A 136 -12.85 6.85 -9.40
CA PRO A 136 -11.82 7.69 -8.80
C PRO A 136 -10.84 6.87 -7.98
N PHE A 137 -9.53 7.15 -8.08
CA PHE A 137 -8.50 6.49 -7.28
C PHE A 137 -8.78 6.53 -5.77
N ASP A 138 -9.38 7.61 -5.30
CA ASP A 138 -9.69 7.78 -3.87
C ASP A 138 -10.91 6.98 -3.40
N SER A 139 -11.79 6.57 -4.30
CA SER A 139 -12.96 5.75 -3.95
C SER A 139 -12.60 4.32 -3.55
N PHE A 140 -11.40 3.85 -3.91
CA PHE A 140 -10.94 2.53 -3.48
C PHE A 140 -10.51 2.57 -2.01
N SER A 141 -11.33 1.98 -1.16
CA SER A 141 -11.01 1.84 0.25
C SER A 141 -10.04 0.68 0.50
N LEU A 142 -9.04 0.90 1.36
CA LEU A 142 -8.18 -0.18 1.85
C LEU A 142 -8.96 -1.17 2.73
N VAL A 143 -10.07 -0.74 3.27
CA VAL A 143 -11.00 -1.57 4.06
C VAL A 143 -11.55 -2.73 3.24
N ASP A 144 -11.71 -2.56 1.93
CA ASP A 144 -12.15 -3.62 1.01
C ASP A 144 -11.16 -4.80 0.91
N ALA A 145 -9.92 -4.65 1.39
CA ALA A 145 -8.95 -5.74 1.50
C ALA A 145 -9.16 -6.65 2.73
N ILE A 146 -9.99 -6.22 3.68
CA ILE A 146 -10.22 -6.94 4.93
C ILE A 146 -11.14 -8.13 4.68
N GLN A 147 -10.67 -9.34 5.01
CA GLN A 147 -11.43 -10.57 4.80
C GLN A 147 -12.41 -10.89 5.96
N ASN A 148 -12.11 -10.42 7.17
CA ASN A 148 -12.99 -10.61 8.32
C ASN A 148 -14.25 -9.74 8.16
N SER A 149 -15.42 -10.38 8.02
CA SER A 149 -16.68 -9.69 7.73
C SER A 149 -17.13 -8.72 8.84
N VAL A 150 -16.83 -9.02 10.09
CA VAL A 150 -17.16 -8.16 11.24
C VAL A 150 -16.25 -6.93 11.25
N ALA A 151 -14.94 -7.13 11.07
CA ALA A 151 -13.98 -6.04 10.95
C ALA A 151 -14.28 -5.15 9.74
N LEU A 152 -14.59 -5.76 8.58
CA LEU A 152 -14.98 -5.05 7.36
C LEU A 152 -16.20 -4.14 7.60
N LYS A 153 -17.25 -4.66 8.25
CA LYS A 153 -18.45 -3.89 8.55
C LYS A 153 -18.14 -2.67 9.42
N HIS A 154 -17.45 -2.86 10.54
CA HIS A 154 -17.12 -1.76 11.45
C HIS A 154 -16.19 -0.73 10.83
N LEU A 155 -15.23 -1.14 9.98
CA LEU A 155 -14.35 -0.19 9.29
C LEU A 155 -15.11 0.61 8.22
N LYS A 156 -16.06 0.01 7.50
CA LYS A 156 -16.94 0.75 6.56
C LYS A 156 -17.83 1.75 7.28
N GLU A 157 -18.36 1.39 8.42
CA GLU A 157 -19.09 2.32 9.27
C GLU A 157 -18.19 3.46 9.75
N ALA A 158 -16.93 3.16 10.16
CA ALA A 158 -15.96 4.19 10.55
C ALA A 158 -15.59 5.12 9.38
N GLU A 159 -15.48 4.64 8.15
CA GLU A 159 -15.28 5.50 6.96
C GLU A 159 -16.48 6.43 6.73
N THR A 160 -17.71 5.94 6.97
CA THR A 160 -18.92 6.77 6.91
C THR A 160 -18.92 7.84 8.00
N ASP A 161 -18.57 7.45 9.24
CA ASP A 161 -18.46 8.40 10.35
C ASP A 161 -17.38 9.46 10.08
N LEU A 162 -16.26 9.06 9.46
CA LEU A 162 -15.19 9.98 9.08
C LEU A 162 -15.69 11.02 8.05
N SER A 163 -16.47 10.60 7.05
CA SER A 163 -17.06 11.52 6.08
C SER A 163 -18.07 12.47 6.70
N ASN A 164 -18.71 12.05 7.80
CA ASN A 164 -19.60 12.88 8.61
C ASN A 164 -18.88 13.71 9.69
N SER A 165 -17.55 13.63 9.76
CA SER A 165 -16.72 14.29 10.78
C SER A 165 -16.99 13.83 12.23
N ASP A 166 -17.57 12.63 12.41
CA ASP A 166 -17.77 12.02 13.73
C ASP A 166 -16.50 11.24 14.17
N TYR A 167 -15.47 11.97 14.52
CA TYR A 167 -14.17 11.42 14.89
C TYR A 167 -14.22 10.50 16.11
N VAL A 168 -15.18 10.71 17.03
CA VAL A 168 -15.34 9.87 18.22
C VAL A 168 -15.74 8.46 17.81
N GLN A 169 -16.73 8.31 16.94
CA GLN A 169 -17.15 7.01 16.42
C GLN A 169 -16.08 6.35 15.57
N VAL A 170 -15.36 7.14 14.75
CA VAL A 170 -14.20 6.62 13.98
C VAL A 170 -13.20 5.95 14.90
N VAL A 171 -12.77 6.64 15.96
CA VAL A 171 -11.78 6.11 16.91
C VAL A 171 -12.33 4.89 17.65
N ALA A 172 -13.56 4.96 18.15
CA ALA A 172 -14.19 3.85 18.87
C ALA A 172 -14.28 2.58 18.02
N LYS A 173 -14.75 2.68 16.78
CA LYS A 173 -14.86 1.54 15.84
C LYS A 173 -13.49 1.01 15.43
N SER A 174 -12.51 1.88 15.19
CA SER A 174 -11.14 1.48 14.87
C SER A 174 -10.50 0.68 16.03
N ILE A 175 -10.68 1.13 17.27
CA ILE A 175 -10.20 0.41 18.46
C ILE A 175 -10.91 -0.96 18.60
N ALA A 176 -12.22 -1.01 18.36
CA ALA A 176 -12.98 -2.25 18.43
C ALA A 176 -12.46 -3.29 17.40
N VAL A 177 -12.21 -2.85 16.16
CA VAL A 177 -11.62 -3.71 15.11
C VAL A 177 -10.21 -4.15 15.50
N PHE A 178 -9.37 -3.24 16.01
CA PHE A 178 -8.03 -3.59 16.45
C PHE A 178 -8.05 -4.67 17.54
N LYS A 179 -8.93 -4.54 18.54
CA LYS A 179 -9.12 -5.55 19.58
C LYS A 179 -9.60 -6.89 19.01
N LEU A 180 -10.55 -6.85 18.08
CA LEU A 180 -11.04 -8.05 17.39
C LEU A 180 -9.92 -8.77 16.62
N MET A 181 -9.09 -8.02 15.90
CA MET A 181 -7.98 -8.58 15.14
C MET A 181 -6.89 -9.18 16.02
N ILE A 182 -6.56 -8.52 17.13
CA ILE A 182 -5.61 -9.06 18.12
C ILE A 182 -6.18 -10.29 18.80
N GLY A 183 -7.46 -10.28 19.19
CA GLY A 183 -8.13 -11.46 19.77
C GLY A 183 -8.05 -12.66 18.84
N ASN A 184 -8.38 -12.49 17.57
CA ASN A 184 -8.29 -13.57 16.58
C ASN A 184 -6.85 -14.07 16.35
N ILE A 185 -5.86 -13.16 16.42
CA ILE A 185 -4.44 -13.54 16.36
C ILE A 185 -4.06 -14.34 17.62
N ALA A 186 -4.51 -13.89 18.79
CA ALA A 186 -4.28 -14.58 20.05
C ALA A 186 -4.85 -15.99 20.04
N ASP A 187 -6.07 -16.17 19.56
CA ASP A 187 -6.75 -17.47 19.45
C ASP A 187 -6.04 -18.40 18.45
N SER A 188 -5.48 -17.87 17.37
CA SER A 188 -4.74 -18.65 16.37
C SER A 188 -3.32 -19.03 16.80
N PHE A 189 -2.76 -18.33 17.81
CA PHE A 189 -1.44 -18.57 18.37
C PHE A 189 -1.46 -19.08 19.82
N THR A 190 -2.49 -19.80 20.21
CA THR A 190 -2.69 -20.30 21.57
C THR A 190 -1.46 -21.05 22.13
N GLU A 191 -0.74 -21.80 21.30
CA GLU A 191 0.54 -22.43 21.71
C GLU A 191 1.67 -21.40 21.89
N SER A 192 1.74 -20.39 21.03
CA SER A 192 2.77 -19.33 21.12
C SER A 192 2.50 -18.37 22.27
N ILE A 193 1.24 -18.10 22.61
CA ILE A 193 0.87 -17.24 23.74
C ILE A 193 1.18 -17.93 25.07
N SER A 194 0.97 -19.25 25.18
CA SER A 194 1.39 -19.98 26.36
C SER A 194 2.91 -19.85 26.60
N TYR A 195 3.69 -19.83 25.50
CA TYR A 195 5.13 -19.57 25.58
C TYR A 195 5.44 -18.15 26.08
N TRP A 196 4.75 -17.12 25.53
CA TRP A 196 4.94 -15.73 25.95
C TRP A 196 4.44 -15.46 27.35
N VAL A 197 3.30 -16.04 27.75
CA VAL A 197 2.80 -15.96 29.13
C VAL A 197 3.78 -16.64 30.09
N ASN A 198 4.31 -17.80 29.72
CA ASN A 198 5.35 -18.46 30.51
C ASN A 198 6.64 -17.64 30.55
N ALA A 199 7.05 -17.00 29.45
CA ALA A 199 8.21 -16.10 29.43
C ALA A 199 7.98 -14.87 30.34
N ILE A 200 6.79 -14.30 30.37
CA ILE A 200 6.44 -13.19 31.28
C ILE A 200 6.48 -13.68 32.75
N VAL A 201 5.92 -14.85 33.04
CA VAL A 201 5.95 -15.44 34.38
C VAL A 201 7.39 -15.72 34.81
N VAL A 202 8.22 -16.27 33.90
CA VAL A 202 9.65 -16.49 34.15
C VAL A 202 10.36 -15.15 34.39
N THR A 203 10.03 -14.11 33.62
CA THR A 203 10.62 -12.76 33.80
C THR A 203 10.24 -12.15 35.14
N GLU A 204 8.99 -12.27 35.58
CA GLU A 204 8.53 -11.80 36.90
C GLU A 204 9.15 -12.60 38.05
N THR A 205 9.31 -13.90 37.85
CA THR A 205 10.01 -14.76 38.83
C THR A 205 11.47 -14.37 38.90
N PHE A 206 12.14 -14.15 37.76
CA PHE A 206 13.54 -13.71 37.70
C PHE A 206 13.76 -12.35 38.36
N LYS A 207 12.88 -11.37 38.11
CA LYS A 207 12.93 -10.06 38.79
C LYS A 207 12.75 -10.18 40.30
N LYS A 208 11.98 -11.16 40.76
CA LYS A 208 11.78 -11.40 42.19
C LYS A 208 12.99 -12.02 42.84
N GLU A 209 13.73 -12.90 42.13
CA GLU A 209 14.95 -13.56 42.60
C GLU A 209 16.19 -12.64 42.47
N TYR A 210 16.21 -11.76 41.45
CA TYR A 210 17.34 -10.87 41.14
C TYR A 210 16.89 -9.40 41.02
N PRO A 211 16.45 -8.76 42.11
CA PRO A 211 15.84 -7.44 42.10
C PRO A 211 16.78 -6.29 41.69
N ASN A 212 18.08 -6.51 41.70
CA ASN A 212 19.11 -5.49 41.42
C ASN A 212 19.74 -5.58 40.02
N GLU A 213 19.31 -6.48 39.17
CA GLU A 213 19.85 -6.61 37.82
C GLU A 213 18.96 -5.92 36.81
N ASN A 214 19.43 -4.76 36.29
CA ASN A 214 18.79 -4.01 35.20
C ASN A 214 19.04 -4.67 33.83
N ILE A 215 18.64 -5.94 33.67
CA ILE A 215 18.84 -6.71 32.42
C ILE A 215 17.87 -6.32 31.31
N PHE A 216 16.86 -5.48 31.59
CA PHE A 216 15.76 -5.11 30.67
C PHE A 216 15.69 -3.60 30.35
N GLN A 217 16.81 -2.87 30.46
CA GLN A 217 16.93 -1.52 29.92
C GLN A 217 17.75 -1.57 28.62
N ALA A 218 17.09 -1.90 27.50
CA ALA A 218 17.58 -1.69 26.13
C ALA A 218 16.38 -1.44 25.23
#